data_7e717a1b3d63c8809ad4fdba62a4bbdd
#
_entry.id   7e717a1b3d63c8809ad4fdba62a4bbdd
#
_cell.length_a   1.000
_cell.length_b   1.000
_cell.length_c   1.000
_cell.angle_alpha   90.00
_cell.angle_beta   90.00
_cell.angle_gamma   90.00
#
_symmetry.space_group_name_H-M   'P 1'
#
loop_
_entity.id
_entity.type
_entity.pdbx_description
1 polymer ?
#
loop_
_entity_poly.entity_id
_entity_poly.type
_entity_poly.pdbx_seq_one_letter_code
_entity_poly.pdbx_strand_id
1 'polypeptide(L)'
;YVNRFVTFNNFVNSPIARYKDELYNLPFNMNTFSKMWGVATPAEAKAKIEEQIAELNIGEPKNLEEQGLKLVGRDVFEKLIKGYTEKQWGKSCKDLPAFIIKRLPLRFVYDNNYFNDRWQGIAEGGYTKLAEKLLEGVEVRLETDYFPFIAANPGIAGKTVYTGMIDEFYGYKYGELEYRSLRFETERLEEENHQGNAVVNYTEREVPYTRIIEHKHFERASSPVTYVTREYPAAWRRGDEPYYPVNDEKNNALYAKYRALAEGEKD
;
A
#
# COMPACT_ATOMS: atom_id res chain seq x y z
N TYR A 1 22.05 9.17 1.31
CA TYR A 1 22.64 8.21 2.23
C TYR A 1 22.79 6.83 1.59
N VAL A 2 21.70 6.20 1.14
CA VAL A 2 21.68 4.82 0.58
C VAL A 2 22.56 4.61 -0.68
N ASN A 3 22.80 5.67 -1.45
CA ASN A 3 23.68 5.64 -2.63
C ASN A 3 25.16 5.35 -2.31
N ARG A 4 25.54 5.32 -1.02
CA ARG A 4 26.88 4.86 -0.58
C ARG A 4 27.04 3.34 -0.65
N PHE A 5 25.92 2.63 -0.67
CA PHE A 5 25.87 1.17 -0.59
C PHE A 5 25.57 0.50 -1.92
N VAL A 6 24.62 1.05 -2.68
CA VAL A 6 24.21 0.55 -3.99
C VAL A 6 23.85 1.70 -4.92
N THR A 7 23.89 1.45 -6.22
CA THR A 7 23.37 2.35 -7.24
C THR A 7 21.84 2.19 -7.34
N PHE A 8 21.15 3.29 -7.58
CA PHE A 8 19.72 3.28 -7.89
C PHE A 8 19.51 3.72 -9.34
N ASN A 9 18.58 3.08 -10.00
CA ASN A 9 18.12 3.55 -11.30
C ASN A 9 17.22 4.81 -11.14
N ASN A 10 16.71 5.33 -12.24
CA ASN A 10 15.83 6.49 -12.23
C ASN A 10 14.36 6.09 -12.47
N PHE A 11 13.92 4.96 -11.94
CA PHE A 11 12.53 4.54 -12.05
C PHE A 11 11.61 5.53 -11.34
N VAL A 12 10.56 5.96 -12.03
CA VAL A 12 9.50 6.80 -11.50
C VAL A 12 8.22 5.97 -11.52
N ASN A 13 7.60 5.81 -10.36
CA ASN A 13 6.37 5.04 -10.24
C ASN A 13 5.18 5.82 -10.84
N SER A 14 4.58 5.30 -11.90
CA SER A 14 3.42 5.87 -12.58
C SER A 14 2.35 4.80 -12.79
N PRO A 15 1.70 4.33 -11.73
CA PRO A 15 0.71 3.26 -11.82
C PRO A 15 -0.51 3.70 -12.61
N ILE A 16 -1.19 2.72 -13.20
CA ILE A 16 -2.44 2.87 -13.92
C ILE A 16 -3.55 2.18 -13.14
N ALA A 17 -4.75 2.76 -13.11
CA ALA A 17 -5.96 2.12 -12.65
C ALA A 17 -6.77 1.62 -13.83
N ARG A 18 -7.18 0.36 -13.78
CA ARG A 18 -8.14 -0.24 -14.71
C ARG A 18 -9.50 -0.37 -14.00
N TYR A 19 -10.53 0.16 -14.64
CA TYR A 19 -11.91 -0.01 -14.24
C TYR A 19 -12.69 -0.48 -15.47
N LYS A 20 -13.07 -1.76 -15.48
CA LYS A 20 -13.67 -2.41 -16.68
C LYS A 20 -12.74 -2.27 -17.89
N ASP A 21 -13.22 -1.61 -18.93
CA ASP A 21 -12.48 -1.37 -20.17
C ASP A 21 -11.79 0.01 -20.22
N GLU A 22 -11.86 0.76 -19.11
CA GLU A 22 -11.28 2.10 -19.00
C GLU A 22 -9.95 2.07 -18.26
N LEU A 23 -8.98 2.85 -18.71
CA LEU A 23 -7.68 3.04 -18.07
C LEU A 23 -7.56 4.49 -17.59
N TYR A 24 -7.09 4.67 -16.36
CA TYR A 24 -6.90 5.96 -15.73
C TYR A 24 -5.50 6.08 -15.13
N ASN A 25 -4.90 7.26 -15.22
CA ASN A 25 -3.63 7.54 -14.56
C ASN A 25 -3.79 7.73 -13.05
N LEU A 26 -2.80 7.30 -12.30
CA LEU A 26 -2.67 7.56 -10.87
C LEU A 26 -1.36 8.35 -10.60
N PRO A 27 -1.32 9.20 -9.54
CA PRO A 27 -2.43 9.57 -8.66
C PRO A 27 -3.51 10.33 -9.44
N PHE A 28 -4.67 10.61 -8.81
CA PHE A 28 -5.76 11.36 -9.44
C PHE A 28 -5.27 12.74 -9.86
N ASN A 29 -5.04 12.92 -11.15
CA ASN A 29 -4.46 14.14 -11.74
C ASN A 29 -5.24 14.59 -12.98
N MET A 30 -4.77 15.64 -13.66
CA MET A 30 -5.48 16.15 -14.84
C MET A 30 -5.63 15.12 -15.96
N ASN A 31 -4.70 14.14 -16.11
CA ASN A 31 -4.88 13.05 -17.08
C ASN A 31 -6.07 12.16 -16.69
N THR A 32 -6.25 11.89 -15.40
CA THR A 32 -7.40 11.14 -14.86
C THR A 32 -8.70 11.88 -15.14
N PHE A 33 -8.76 13.18 -14.83
CA PHE A 33 -9.96 14.00 -14.99
C PHE A 33 -10.31 14.26 -16.44
N SER A 34 -9.32 14.52 -17.28
CA SER A 34 -9.53 14.66 -18.74
C SER A 34 -10.08 13.38 -19.35
N LYS A 35 -9.54 12.21 -18.96
CA LYS A 35 -10.05 10.91 -19.41
C LYS A 35 -11.48 10.65 -18.94
N MET A 36 -11.80 11.02 -17.70
CA MET A 36 -13.09 10.72 -17.07
C MET A 36 -14.21 11.64 -17.56
N TRP A 37 -13.93 12.93 -17.73
CA TRP A 37 -14.94 13.97 -17.97
C TRP A 37 -14.72 14.80 -19.25
N GLY A 38 -13.62 14.60 -19.99
CA GLY A 38 -13.29 15.41 -21.17
C GLY A 38 -12.85 16.84 -20.86
N VAL A 39 -12.53 17.12 -19.59
CA VAL A 39 -12.09 18.47 -19.16
C VAL A 39 -10.63 18.72 -19.53
N ALA A 40 -10.28 19.96 -19.84
CA ALA A 40 -8.94 20.37 -20.25
C ALA A 40 -8.22 21.23 -19.21
N THR A 41 -8.94 21.91 -18.34
CA THR A 41 -8.39 22.88 -17.39
C THR A 41 -8.61 22.46 -15.92
N PRO A 42 -7.72 22.90 -15.00
CA PRO A 42 -7.93 22.70 -13.56
C PRO A 42 -9.25 23.28 -13.03
N ALA A 43 -9.70 24.40 -13.59
CA ALA A 43 -10.96 25.03 -13.18
C ALA A 43 -12.17 24.15 -13.53
N GLU A 44 -12.22 23.59 -14.73
CA GLU A 44 -13.27 22.66 -15.16
C GLU A 44 -13.29 21.40 -14.31
N ALA A 45 -12.12 20.80 -14.02
CA ALA A 45 -12.02 19.62 -13.18
C ALA A 45 -12.50 19.87 -11.75
N LYS A 46 -12.13 21.01 -11.15
CA LYS A 46 -12.61 21.42 -9.83
C LYS A 46 -14.12 21.62 -9.82
N ALA A 47 -14.65 22.35 -10.79
CA ALA A 47 -16.08 22.61 -10.91
C ALA A 47 -16.89 21.28 -11.02
N LYS A 48 -16.34 20.29 -11.76
CA LYS A 48 -16.98 18.97 -11.91
C LYS A 48 -17.03 18.20 -10.59
N ILE A 49 -15.97 18.25 -9.80
CA ILE A 49 -15.90 17.64 -8.47
C ILE A 49 -16.89 18.36 -7.51
N GLU A 50 -16.88 19.68 -7.49
CA GLU A 50 -17.74 20.49 -6.63
C GLU A 50 -19.23 20.28 -6.95
N GLU A 51 -19.59 20.20 -8.24
CA GLU A 51 -20.94 19.86 -8.69
C GLU A 51 -21.42 18.53 -8.07
N GLN A 52 -20.59 17.47 -8.21
CA GLN A 52 -20.94 16.16 -7.67
C GLN A 52 -21.02 16.13 -6.14
N ILE A 53 -20.14 16.85 -5.46
CA ILE A 53 -20.15 16.95 -3.99
C ILE A 53 -21.41 17.68 -3.52
N ALA A 54 -21.80 18.77 -4.19
CA ALA A 54 -23.01 19.53 -3.85
C ALA A 54 -24.29 18.69 -3.98
N GLU A 55 -24.39 17.83 -5.00
CA GLU A 55 -25.52 16.92 -5.17
C GLU A 55 -25.67 15.88 -4.04
N LEU A 56 -24.55 15.50 -3.40
CA LEU A 56 -24.54 14.45 -2.38
C LEU A 56 -25.09 14.90 -1.03
N ASN A 57 -25.08 16.20 -0.75
CA ASN A 57 -25.55 16.81 0.51
C ASN A 57 -25.02 16.10 1.78
N ILE A 58 -23.73 15.72 1.78
CA ILE A 58 -23.05 15.04 2.90
C ILE A 58 -22.56 16.09 3.89
N GLY A 59 -23.05 16.04 5.13
CA GLY A 59 -22.58 16.85 6.25
C GLY A 59 -21.21 16.39 6.79
N GLU A 60 -21.12 16.08 8.08
CA GLU A 60 -19.94 15.44 8.68
C GLU A 60 -19.88 13.98 8.26
N PRO A 61 -18.80 13.52 7.57
CA PRO A 61 -18.69 12.13 7.11
C PRO A 61 -18.64 11.13 8.27
N LYS A 62 -19.46 10.09 8.25
CA LYS A 62 -19.55 9.07 9.29
C LYS A 62 -18.70 7.84 8.99
N ASN A 63 -18.38 7.59 7.74
CA ASN A 63 -17.66 6.42 7.26
C ASN A 63 -16.78 6.76 6.06
N LEU A 64 -16.02 5.76 5.58
CA LEU A 64 -15.11 5.92 4.45
C LEU A 64 -15.83 6.28 3.15
N GLU A 65 -17.04 5.73 2.89
CA GLU A 65 -17.82 6.05 1.70
C GLU A 65 -18.17 7.54 1.65
N GLU A 66 -18.78 8.07 2.72
CA GLU A 66 -19.14 9.48 2.81
C GLU A 66 -17.91 10.41 2.74
N GLN A 67 -16.82 10.01 3.38
CA GLN A 67 -15.55 10.74 3.32
C GLN A 67 -14.97 10.77 1.91
N GLY A 68 -14.94 9.63 1.23
CA GLY A 68 -14.43 9.53 -0.15
C GLY A 68 -15.27 10.36 -1.12
N LEU A 69 -16.58 10.21 -1.08
CA LEU A 69 -17.50 10.98 -1.90
C LEU A 69 -17.32 12.50 -1.71
N LYS A 70 -17.13 12.95 -0.47
CA LYS A 70 -16.91 14.36 -0.13
C LYS A 70 -15.54 14.89 -0.58
N LEU A 71 -14.54 14.01 -0.72
CA LEU A 71 -13.20 14.41 -1.15
C LEU A 71 -13.05 14.49 -2.67
N VAL A 72 -13.63 13.56 -3.41
CA VAL A 72 -13.30 13.38 -4.84
C VAL A 72 -14.53 13.36 -5.77
N GLY A 73 -15.73 13.45 -5.23
CA GLY A 73 -16.98 13.31 -5.99
C GLY A 73 -17.32 11.84 -6.28
N ARG A 74 -18.50 11.63 -6.87
CA ARG A 74 -19.07 10.30 -7.11
C ARG A 74 -18.26 9.49 -8.11
N ASP A 75 -17.93 10.06 -9.26
CA ASP A 75 -17.34 9.30 -10.36
C ASP A 75 -15.96 8.74 -10.01
N VAL A 76 -15.09 9.56 -9.41
CA VAL A 76 -13.76 9.12 -8.96
C VAL A 76 -13.89 8.08 -7.85
N PHE A 77 -14.81 8.30 -6.89
CA PHE A 77 -15.01 7.38 -5.78
C PHE A 77 -15.50 6.01 -6.26
N GLU A 78 -16.58 5.96 -7.03
CA GLU A 78 -17.19 4.70 -7.48
C GLU A 78 -16.29 3.93 -8.45
N LYS A 79 -15.61 4.62 -9.38
CA LYS A 79 -14.76 3.95 -10.37
C LYS A 79 -13.39 3.55 -9.81
N LEU A 80 -12.76 4.38 -9.00
CA LEU A 80 -11.32 4.23 -8.72
C LEU A 80 -10.98 3.91 -7.26
N ILE A 81 -11.92 4.08 -6.32
CA ILE A 81 -11.66 3.94 -4.89
C ILE A 81 -12.45 2.81 -4.26
N LYS A 82 -13.76 2.81 -4.43
CA LYS A 82 -14.67 1.95 -3.68
C LYS A 82 -14.35 0.47 -3.82
N GLY A 83 -14.38 -0.07 -5.03
CA GLY A 83 -14.16 -1.50 -5.25
C GLY A 83 -12.75 -1.95 -4.84
N TYR A 84 -11.74 -1.13 -5.10
CA TYR A 84 -10.36 -1.38 -4.65
C TYR A 84 -10.26 -1.46 -3.13
N THR A 85 -10.83 -0.46 -2.44
CA THR A 85 -10.82 -0.38 -0.97
C THR A 85 -11.59 -1.52 -0.32
N GLU A 86 -12.78 -1.85 -0.84
CA GLU A 86 -13.60 -2.94 -0.32
C GLU A 86 -12.92 -4.31 -0.48
N LYS A 87 -12.19 -4.53 -1.58
CA LYS A 87 -11.36 -5.74 -1.74
C LYS A 87 -10.23 -5.77 -0.70
N GLN A 88 -9.47 -4.69 -0.59
CA GLN A 88 -8.31 -4.62 0.29
C GLN A 88 -8.69 -4.84 1.75
N TRP A 89 -9.77 -4.24 2.21
CA TRP A 89 -10.22 -4.33 3.60
C TRP A 89 -11.17 -5.51 3.87
N GLY A 90 -11.76 -6.10 2.83
CA GLY A 90 -12.76 -7.19 2.96
C GLY A 90 -14.05 -6.75 3.62
N LYS A 91 -14.33 -5.43 3.64
CA LYS A 91 -15.51 -4.80 4.26
C LYS A 91 -16.08 -3.75 3.31
N SER A 92 -17.38 -3.45 3.44
CA SER A 92 -17.98 -2.32 2.73
C SER A 92 -17.36 -0.99 3.17
N CYS A 93 -17.23 -0.05 2.25
CA CYS A 93 -16.77 1.31 2.58
C CYS A 93 -17.67 2.01 3.62
N LYS A 94 -18.93 1.60 3.76
CA LYS A 94 -19.86 2.08 4.80
C LYS A 94 -19.49 1.61 6.20
N ASP A 95 -18.81 0.46 6.30
CA ASP A 95 -18.40 -0.16 7.57
C ASP A 95 -16.96 0.18 7.95
N LEU A 96 -16.28 0.97 7.13
CA LEU A 96 -14.91 1.41 7.36
C LEU A 96 -14.86 2.84 7.92
N PRO A 97 -13.97 3.13 8.88
CA PRO A 97 -13.84 4.47 9.45
C PRO A 97 -13.41 5.53 8.40
N ALA A 98 -13.97 6.73 8.50
CA ALA A 98 -13.65 7.85 7.61
C ALA A 98 -12.16 8.22 7.58
N PHE A 99 -11.43 8.02 8.70
CA PHE A 99 -10.03 8.42 8.80
C PHE A 99 -9.07 7.60 7.91
N ILE A 100 -9.48 6.43 7.39
CA ILE A 100 -8.66 5.60 6.48
C ILE A 100 -8.29 6.39 5.22
N ILE A 101 -9.20 7.24 4.73
CA ILE A 101 -8.97 8.11 3.57
C ILE A 101 -9.07 9.60 3.90
N LYS A 102 -8.47 10.02 5.02
CA LYS A 102 -8.47 11.44 5.42
C LYS A 102 -8.00 12.39 4.32
N ARG A 103 -7.09 11.93 3.47
CA ARG A 103 -6.52 12.71 2.37
C ARG A 103 -6.36 11.82 1.15
N LEU A 104 -7.02 12.20 0.08
CA LEU A 104 -6.75 11.67 -1.26
C LEU A 104 -6.07 12.79 -2.04
N PRO A 105 -4.85 12.59 -2.53
CA PRO A 105 -4.14 13.64 -3.24
C PRO A 105 -4.77 13.86 -4.61
N LEU A 106 -5.60 14.89 -4.72
CA LEU A 106 -6.05 15.42 -6.01
C LEU A 106 -5.00 16.38 -6.54
N ARG A 107 -4.50 16.14 -7.73
CA ARG A 107 -3.50 16.99 -8.38
C ARG A 107 -4.11 17.65 -9.61
N PHE A 108 -4.22 18.97 -9.58
CA PHE A 108 -4.73 19.73 -10.73
C PHE A 108 -3.60 20.15 -11.68
N VAL A 109 -2.71 19.21 -11.98
CA VAL A 109 -1.60 19.29 -12.93
C VAL A 109 -1.51 17.99 -13.73
N TYR A 110 -0.88 18.02 -14.90
CA TYR A 110 -0.61 16.83 -15.73
C TYR A 110 0.69 16.17 -15.27
N ASP A 111 0.63 15.45 -14.15
CA ASP A 111 1.78 14.75 -13.57
C ASP A 111 1.37 13.34 -13.09
N ASN A 112 1.92 12.32 -13.75
CA ASN A 112 1.67 10.90 -13.45
C ASN A 112 2.66 10.33 -12.42
N ASN A 113 3.61 11.11 -11.93
CA ASN A 113 4.52 10.66 -10.88
C ASN A 113 3.72 10.41 -9.59
N TYR A 114 3.69 9.15 -9.13
CA TYR A 114 2.88 8.79 -7.97
C TYR A 114 3.37 9.45 -6.67
N PHE A 115 4.68 9.57 -6.51
CA PHE A 115 5.30 10.19 -5.34
C PHE A 115 5.71 11.64 -5.60
N ASN A 116 5.82 12.43 -4.54
CA ASN A 116 6.31 13.80 -4.60
C ASN A 116 7.80 13.92 -4.20
N ASP A 117 8.45 12.76 -3.99
CA ASP A 117 9.83 12.72 -3.53
C ASP A 117 10.78 13.18 -4.64
N ARG A 118 11.76 14.00 -4.26
CA ARG A 118 12.80 14.50 -5.17
C ARG A 118 13.66 13.38 -5.74
N TRP A 119 13.87 12.32 -4.93
CA TRP A 119 14.73 11.18 -5.27
C TRP A 119 13.90 9.92 -5.30
N GLN A 120 13.87 9.28 -6.44
CA GLN A 120 13.14 8.03 -6.69
C GLN A 120 14.03 7.09 -7.48
N GLY A 121 13.84 5.80 -7.28
CA GLY A 121 14.56 4.77 -8.01
C GLY A 121 14.42 3.40 -7.35
N ILE A 122 14.83 2.39 -8.08
CA ILE A 122 14.92 0.99 -7.62
C ILE A 122 16.39 0.64 -7.49
N ALA A 123 16.76 -0.07 -6.42
CA ALA A 123 18.12 -0.54 -6.20
C ALA A 123 18.53 -1.53 -7.30
N GLU A 124 19.61 -1.21 -8.03
CA GLU A 124 20.14 -2.07 -9.08
C GLU A 124 20.69 -3.38 -8.49
N GLY A 125 20.19 -4.51 -8.99
CA GLY A 125 20.50 -5.83 -8.47
C GLY A 125 19.73 -6.22 -7.21
N GLY A 126 18.68 -5.46 -6.88
CA GLY A 126 17.70 -5.80 -5.83
C GLY A 126 18.03 -5.27 -4.44
N TYR A 127 17.00 -5.29 -3.59
CA TYR A 127 17.10 -4.75 -2.22
C TYR A 127 17.88 -5.66 -1.26
N THR A 128 18.01 -6.95 -1.54
CA THR A 128 18.85 -7.86 -0.75
C THR A 128 20.29 -7.36 -0.74
N LYS A 129 20.83 -6.95 -1.89
CA LYS A 129 22.17 -6.37 -1.99
C LYS A 129 22.35 -5.10 -1.15
N LEU A 130 21.31 -4.26 -1.08
CA LEU A 130 21.31 -3.09 -0.20
C LEU A 130 21.35 -3.51 1.27
N ALA A 131 20.53 -4.48 1.67
CA ALA A 131 20.51 -4.99 3.04
C ALA A 131 21.86 -5.62 3.44
N GLU A 132 22.45 -6.44 2.58
CA GLU A 132 23.79 -7.02 2.80
C GLU A 132 24.85 -5.94 3.02
N LYS A 133 24.83 -4.87 2.21
CA LYS A 133 25.76 -3.76 2.34
C LYS A 133 25.54 -2.91 3.59
N LEU A 134 24.31 -2.74 4.02
CA LEU A 134 23.97 -2.04 5.27
C LEU A 134 24.41 -2.82 6.50
N LEU A 135 24.40 -4.15 6.41
CA LEU A 135 24.74 -5.07 7.49
C LEU A 135 26.21 -5.54 7.43
N GLU A 136 27.03 -4.98 6.54
CA GLU A 136 28.45 -5.35 6.43
C GLU A 136 29.16 -5.15 7.79
N GLY A 137 29.78 -6.21 8.30
CA GLY A 137 30.41 -6.24 9.62
C GLY A 137 29.50 -6.51 10.81
N VAL A 138 28.21 -6.72 10.56
CA VAL A 138 27.22 -7.11 11.58
C VAL A 138 26.96 -8.61 11.49
N GLU A 139 26.93 -9.32 12.62
CA GLU A 139 26.52 -10.72 12.64
C GLU A 139 25.03 -10.83 12.32
N VAL A 140 24.69 -11.59 11.27
CA VAL A 140 23.32 -11.83 10.82
C VAL A 140 23.00 -13.31 10.96
N ARG A 141 21.90 -13.64 11.64
CA ARG A 141 21.39 -15.00 11.78
C ARG A 141 20.02 -15.09 11.12
N LEU A 142 19.97 -15.72 9.95
CA LEU A 142 18.73 -16.00 9.24
C LEU A 142 18.02 -17.21 9.86
N GLU A 143 16.71 -17.36 9.55
CA GLU A 143 15.87 -18.49 10.03
C GLU A 143 15.94 -18.70 11.55
N THR A 144 16.09 -17.58 12.28
CA THR A 144 16.24 -17.59 13.74
C THR A 144 15.06 -16.86 14.37
N ASP A 145 14.20 -17.63 15.03
CA ASP A 145 13.08 -17.06 15.79
C ASP A 145 13.61 -16.35 17.05
N TYR A 146 13.11 -15.13 17.27
CA TYR A 146 13.54 -14.28 18.38
C TYR A 146 13.30 -14.90 19.76
N PHE A 147 12.11 -15.43 20.02
CA PHE A 147 11.75 -15.88 21.35
C PHE A 147 12.55 -17.09 21.83
N PRO A 148 12.66 -18.20 21.05
CA PRO A 148 13.54 -19.29 21.41
C PRO A 148 15.02 -18.88 21.50
N PHE A 149 15.45 -17.99 20.60
CA PHE A 149 16.84 -17.53 20.60
C PHE A 149 17.19 -16.73 21.86
N ILE A 150 16.40 -15.75 22.25
CA ILE A 150 16.68 -14.93 23.45
C ILE A 150 16.54 -15.73 24.74
N ALA A 151 15.61 -16.68 24.79
CA ALA A 151 15.45 -17.57 25.95
C ALA A 151 16.67 -18.47 26.15
N ALA A 152 17.29 -18.94 25.05
CA ALA A 152 18.52 -19.74 25.10
C ALA A 152 19.80 -18.92 25.33
N ASN A 153 19.76 -17.61 25.11
CA ASN A 153 20.92 -16.71 25.19
C ASN A 153 20.62 -15.47 26.06
N PRO A 154 20.28 -15.62 27.34
CA PRO A 154 19.96 -14.49 28.21
C PRO A 154 21.15 -13.55 28.34
N GLY A 155 20.93 -12.25 28.18
CA GLY A 155 21.98 -11.23 28.32
C GLY A 155 22.95 -11.13 27.12
N ILE A 156 22.63 -11.72 25.96
CA ILE A 156 23.48 -11.66 24.76
C ILE A 156 23.67 -10.22 24.23
N ALA A 157 22.74 -9.33 24.50
CA ALA A 157 22.79 -7.94 24.07
C ALA A 157 22.49 -6.98 25.23
N GLY A 158 23.17 -5.83 25.24
CA GLY A 158 22.89 -4.74 26.20
C GLY A 158 21.58 -4.02 25.92
N LYS A 159 21.15 -3.96 24.64
CA LYS A 159 19.86 -3.42 24.20
C LYS A 159 19.30 -4.28 23.08
N THR A 160 17.99 -4.44 23.08
CA THR A 160 17.25 -5.19 22.04
C THR A 160 16.25 -4.26 21.36
N VAL A 161 16.23 -4.30 20.02
CA VAL A 161 15.19 -3.66 19.21
C VAL A 161 14.36 -4.76 18.55
N TYR A 162 13.15 -4.96 19.06
CA TYR A 162 12.21 -5.92 18.49
C TYR A 162 11.29 -5.22 17.48
N THR A 163 11.28 -5.70 16.25
CA THR A 163 10.48 -5.11 15.15
C THR A 163 9.28 -5.98 14.75
N GLY A 164 9.02 -7.06 15.47
CA GLY A 164 7.84 -7.92 15.27
C GLY A 164 6.56 -7.32 15.87
N MET A 165 5.52 -8.14 15.94
CA MET A 165 4.22 -7.72 16.43
C MET A 165 4.26 -7.46 17.94
N ILE A 166 3.74 -6.30 18.36
CA ILE A 166 3.78 -5.89 19.78
C ILE A 166 2.94 -6.81 20.67
N ASP A 167 1.81 -7.29 20.21
CA ASP A 167 0.96 -8.22 20.96
C ASP A 167 1.62 -9.60 21.12
N GLU A 168 2.34 -10.07 20.12
CA GLU A 168 3.17 -11.29 20.19
C GLU A 168 4.29 -11.14 21.22
N PHE A 169 4.99 -9.99 21.22
CA PHE A 169 6.05 -9.69 22.17
C PHE A 169 5.58 -9.85 23.62
N TYR A 170 4.35 -9.42 23.92
CA TYR A 170 3.73 -9.54 25.24
C TYR A 170 2.88 -10.81 25.39
N GLY A 171 3.12 -11.84 24.59
CA GLY A 171 2.43 -13.13 24.70
C GLY A 171 0.92 -13.03 24.57
N TYR A 172 0.43 -12.08 23.78
CA TYR A 172 -1.00 -11.82 23.54
C TYR A 172 -1.82 -11.56 24.82
N LYS A 173 -1.19 -10.97 25.83
CA LYS A 173 -1.76 -10.73 27.16
C LYS A 173 -3.14 -10.08 27.16
N TYR A 174 -3.42 -9.19 26.23
CA TYR A 174 -4.70 -8.50 26.08
C TYR A 174 -5.54 -8.98 24.89
N GLY A 175 -5.07 -9.99 24.16
CA GLY A 175 -5.65 -10.51 22.93
C GLY A 175 -4.89 -10.10 21.68
N GLU A 176 -5.29 -10.65 20.54
CA GLU A 176 -4.63 -10.45 19.26
C GLU A 176 -5.07 -9.16 18.57
N LEU A 177 -4.12 -8.41 18.02
CA LEU A 177 -4.36 -7.34 17.06
C LEU A 177 -4.71 -7.94 15.70
N GLU A 178 -5.60 -7.30 14.99
CA GLU A 178 -6.04 -7.75 13.67
C GLU A 178 -5.20 -7.12 12.56
N TYR A 179 -4.87 -7.93 11.57
CA TYR A 179 -4.13 -7.51 10.38
C TYR A 179 -4.86 -7.90 9.11
N ARG A 180 -4.45 -7.32 7.99
CA ARG A 180 -4.74 -7.83 6.65
C ARG A 180 -3.47 -8.44 6.09
N SER A 181 -3.63 -9.48 5.31
CA SER A 181 -2.55 -10.16 4.61
C SER A 181 -2.71 -10.05 3.09
N LEU A 182 -1.71 -10.51 2.38
CA LEU A 182 -1.69 -10.57 0.92
C LEU A 182 -1.28 -11.98 0.48
N ARG A 183 -1.85 -12.41 -0.62
CA ARG A 183 -1.44 -13.62 -1.33
C ARG A 183 -1.00 -13.23 -2.74
N PHE A 184 0.12 -13.77 -3.15
CA PHE A 184 0.72 -13.49 -4.45
C PHE A 184 0.69 -14.72 -5.34
N GLU A 185 0.33 -14.52 -6.61
CA GLU A 185 0.44 -15.53 -7.66
C GLU A 185 1.33 -14.98 -8.77
N THR A 186 2.51 -15.58 -8.90
CA THR A 186 3.48 -15.19 -9.94
C THR A 186 3.43 -16.18 -11.09
N GLU A 187 3.33 -15.65 -12.30
CA GLU A 187 3.27 -16.40 -13.54
C GLU A 187 4.35 -15.90 -14.49
N ARG A 188 5.02 -16.85 -15.17
CA ARG A 188 5.93 -16.57 -16.29
C ARG A 188 5.13 -16.63 -17.58
N LEU A 189 5.22 -15.57 -18.38
CA LEU A 189 4.54 -15.45 -19.67
C LEU A 189 5.56 -15.45 -20.82
N GLU A 190 5.23 -16.19 -21.89
CA GLU A 190 6.04 -16.27 -23.12
C GLU A 190 5.76 -15.09 -24.04
N GLU A 191 5.79 -13.88 -23.49
CA GLU A 191 5.61 -12.62 -24.21
C GLU A 191 6.55 -11.57 -23.65
N GLU A 192 6.93 -10.62 -24.49
CA GLU A 192 7.89 -9.58 -24.11
C GLU A 192 7.28 -8.56 -23.13
N ASN A 193 6.01 -8.25 -23.29
CA ASN A 193 5.36 -7.17 -22.55
C ASN A 193 3.86 -7.49 -22.36
N HIS A 194 3.42 -7.65 -21.13
CA HIS A 194 2.05 -8.04 -20.81
C HIS A 194 1.09 -6.85 -20.69
N GLN A 195 1.47 -5.84 -19.91
CA GLN A 195 0.57 -4.74 -19.56
C GLN A 195 1.15 -3.34 -19.87
N GLY A 196 2.41 -3.24 -20.29
CA GLY A 196 3.05 -1.99 -20.69
C GLY A 196 3.38 -1.05 -19.53
N ASN A 197 3.27 -1.52 -18.28
CA ASN A 197 3.55 -0.73 -17.09
C ASN A 197 3.93 -1.64 -15.92
N ALA A 198 4.73 -1.11 -14.98
CA ALA A 198 5.15 -1.87 -13.81
C ALA A 198 3.96 -2.28 -12.91
N VAL A 199 2.97 -1.41 -12.75
CA VAL A 199 1.83 -1.64 -11.86
C VAL A 199 0.53 -1.19 -12.50
N VAL A 200 -0.43 -2.11 -12.60
CA VAL A 200 -1.81 -1.81 -12.98
C VAL A 200 -2.73 -2.24 -11.84
N ASN A 201 -3.45 -1.27 -11.26
CA ASN A 201 -4.44 -1.50 -10.21
C ASN A 201 -5.80 -1.81 -10.84
N TYR A 202 -6.46 -2.85 -10.39
CA TYR A 202 -7.80 -3.25 -10.79
C TYR A 202 -8.80 -2.75 -9.74
N THR A 203 -9.58 -1.74 -10.09
CA THR A 203 -10.41 -1.03 -9.11
C THR A 203 -11.84 -1.56 -9.00
N GLU A 204 -12.31 -2.32 -9.97
CA GLU A 204 -13.61 -2.98 -9.90
C GLU A 204 -13.62 -4.13 -8.88
N ARG A 205 -14.77 -4.33 -8.22
CA ARG A 205 -14.93 -5.31 -7.14
C ARG A 205 -14.91 -6.75 -7.64
N GLU A 206 -15.38 -6.98 -8.84
CA GLU A 206 -15.54 -8.30 -9.48
C GLU A 206 -14.21 -8.96 -9.81
N VAL A 207 -13.16 -8.18 -10.01
CA VAL A 207 -11.79 -8.68 -10.18
C VAL A 207 -11.19 -9.02 -8.81
N PRO A 208 -10.80 -10.29 -8.56
CA PRO A 208 -10.46 -10.74 -7.20
C PRO A 208 -9.11 -10.23 -6.68
N TYR A 209 -8.22 -9.77 -7.55
CA TYR A 209 -6.93 -9.17 -7.18
C TYR A 209 -6.99 -7.64 -7.21
N THR A 210 -6.10 -7.01 -6.45
CA THR A 210 -6.01 -5.54 -6.39
C THR A 210 -5.13 -4.97 -7.47
N ARG A 211 -4.08 -5.71 -7.87
CA ARG A 211 -3.14 -5.25 -8.92
C ARG A 211 -2.42 -6.41 -9.59
N ILE A 212 -1.90 -6.10 -10.77
CA ILE A 212 -0.88 -6.90 -11.44
C ILE A 212 0.42 -6.08 -11.44
N ILE A 213 1.50 -6.75 -11.07
CA ILE A 213 2.87 -6.22 -11.10
C ILE A 213 3.62 -6.93 -12.21
N GLU A 214 4.15 -6.19 -13.18
CA GLU A 214 5.04 -6.71 -14.21
C GLU A 214 6.47 -6.28 -13.89
N HIS A 215 7.27 -7.22 -13.38
CA HIS A 215 8.52 -6.92 -12.67
C HIS A 215 9.59 -6.27 -13.52
N LYS A 216 9.74 -6.66 -14.80
CA LYS A 216 10.79 -6.13 -15.67
C LYS A 216 10.81 -4.62 -15.82
N HIS A 217 9.63 -3.98 -15.72
CA HIS A 217 9.51 -2.52 -15.89
C HIS A 217 10.20 -1.72 -14.77
N PHE A 218 10.37 -2.28 -13.57
CA PHE A 218 11.10 -1.60 -12.49
C PHE A 218 12.57 -1.40 -12.82
N GLU A 219 13.19 -2.36 -13.50
CA GLU A 219 14.60 -2.32 -13.89
C GLU A 219 14.80 -1.94 -15.35
N ARG A 220 13.71 -1.71 -16.11
CA ARG A 220 13.73 -1.50 -17.57
C ARG A 220 14.46 -2.62 -18.32
N ALA A 221 14.31 -3.83 -17.81
CA ALA A 221 14.94 -5.00 -18.40
C ALA A 221 14.30 -5.38 -19.74
N SER A 222 15.12 -5.78 -20.70
CA SER A 222 14.66 -6.39 -21.96
C SER A 222 14.78 -7.90 -21.86
N SER A 223 13.69 -8.60 -22.19
CA SER A 223 13.63 -10.07 -22.17
C SER A 223 12.48 -10.53 -23.06
N PRO A 224 12.61 -11.63 -23.80
CA PRO A 224 11.53 -12.19 -24.62
C PRO A 224 10.38 -12.78 -23.79
N VAL A 225 10.58 -12.90 -22.48
CA VAL A 225 9.57 -13.38 -21.53
C VAL A 225 9.35 -12.33 -20.43
N THR A 226 8.19 -12.36 -19.78
CA THR A 226 7.92 -11.52 -18.62
C THR A 226 7.39 -12.31 -17.44
N TYR A 227 7.51 -11.75 -16.24
CA TYR A 227 6.91 -12.26 -15.01
C TYR A 227 5.89 -11.26 -14.52
N VAL A 228 4.68 -11.75 -14.25
CA VAL A 228 3.61 -10.96 -13.66
C VAL A 228 3.20 -11.55 -12.33
N THR A 229 2.95 -10.69 -11.36
CA THR A 229 2.43 -11.11 -10.04
C THR A 229 1.08 -10.49 -9.81
N ARG A 230 0.05 -11.32 -9.59
CA ARG A 230 -1.27 -10.88 -9.13
C ARG A 230 -1.28 -10.82 -7.61
N GLU A 231 -1.69 -9.69 -7.05
CA GLU A 231 -1.78 -9.45 -5.62
C GLU A 231 -3.24 -9.57 -5.17
N TYR A 232 -3.50 -10.57 -4.32
CA TYR A 232 -4.82 -10.83 -3.75
C TYR A 232 -4.86 -10.36 -2.29
N PRO A 233 -5.86 -9.56 -1.89
CA PRO A 233 -6.06 -9.26 -0.48
C PRO A 233 -6.57 -10.51 0.25
N ALA A 234 -6.04 -10.74 1.44
CA ALA A 234 -6.38 -11.89 2.27
C ALA A 234 -6.69 -11.48 3.71
N ALA A 235 -7.54 -12.28 4.37
CA ALA A 235 -7.67 -12.21 5.81
C ALA A 235 -6.40 -12.76 6.45
N TRP A 236 -5.85 -12.05 7.41
CA TRP A 236 -4.71 -12.52 8.17
C TRP A 236 -5.11 -13.59 9.18
N ARG A 237 -4.26 -14.57 9.37
CA ARG A 237 -4.33 -15.57 10.43
C ARG A 237 -2.95 -15.68 11.06
N ARG A 238 -2.86 -16.14 12.31
CA ARG A 238 -1.58 -16.37 12.96
C ARG A 238 -0.70 -17.30 12.10
N GLY A 239 0.51 -16.85 11.81
CA GLY A 239 1.46 -17.51 10.92
C GLY A 239 1.49 -16.95 9.50
N ASP A 240 0.50 -16.13 9.10
CA ASP A 240 0.56 -15.37 7.86
C ASP A 240 1.38 -14.08 8.05
N GLU A 241 1.92 -13.54 6.97
CA GLU A 241 2.60 -12.24 7.00
C GLU A 241 1.61 -11.09 7.26
N PRO A 242 1.83 -10.26 8.32
CA PRO A 242 0.95 -9.14 8.66
C PRO A 242 1.31 -7.89 7.84
N TYR A 243 0.70 -7.70 6.67
CA TYR A 243 1.01 -6.56 5.79
C TYR A 243 0.41 -5.24 6.27
N TYR A 244 -0.83 -5.24 6.77
CA TYR A 244 -1.54 -4.01 7.15
C TYR A 244 -2.25 -4.19 8.49
N PRO A 245 -1.98 -3.34 9.50
CA PRO A 245 -2.75 -3.35 10.74
C PRO A 245 -4.18 -2.85 10.49
N VAL A 246 -5.16 -3.47 11.12
CA VAL A 246 -6.55 -3.01 11.11
C VAL A 246 -6.70 -1.88 12.12
N ASN A 247 -6.74 -0.64 11.64
CA ASN A 247 -6.81 0.56 12.47
C ASN A 247 -8.27 0.98 12.75
N ASP A 248 -9.09 0.07 13.27
CA ASP A 248 -10.42 0.40 13.77
C ASP A 248 -10.40 0.76 15.27
N GLU A 249 -11.53 1.18 15.81
CA GLU A 249 -11.64 1.61 17.20
C GLU A 249 -11.25 0.49 18.18
N LYS A 250 -11.70 -0.75 17.92
CA LYS A 250 -11.38 -1.94 18.72
C LYS A 250 -9.87 -2.20 18.78
N ASN A 251 -9.23 -2.25 17.61
CA ASN A 251 -7.79 -2.50 17.52
C ASN A 251 -6.96 -1.35 18.07
N ASN A 252 -7.38 -0.11 17.86
CA ASN A 252 -6.71 1.06 18.45
C ASN A 252 -6.79 1.07 19.97
N ALA A 253 -7.94 0.70 20.55
CA ALA A 253 -8.08 0.56 21.99
C ALA A 253 -7.22 -0.59 22.56
N LEU A 254 -7.11 -1.71 21.83
CA LEU A 254 -6.25 -2.82 22.19
C LEU A 254 -4.76 -2.45 22.10
N TYR A 255 -4.37 -1.80 21.00
CA TYR A 255 -3.00 -1.31 20.81
C TYR A 255 -2.58 -0.33 21.90
N ALA A 256 -3.47 0.56 22.34
CA ALA A 256 -3.18 1.49 23.44
C ALA A 256 -2.78 0.78 24.74
N LYS A 257 -3.37 -0.41 25.03
CA LYS A 257 -2.99 -1.22 26.21
C LYS A 257 -1.57 -1.78 26.06
N TYR A 258 -1.20 -2.28 24.88
CA TYR A 258 0.15 -2.78 24.60
C TYR A 258 1.19 -1.66 24.64
N ARG A 259 0.84 -0.52 24.06
CA ARG A 259 1.70 0.67 24.10
C ARG A 259 2.00 1.11 25.54
N ALA A 260 0.99 1.11 26.40
CA ALA A 260 1.19 1.43 27.82
C ALA A 260 2.11 0.45 28.54
N LEU A 261 2.11 -0.85 28.16
CA LEU A 261 3.10 -1.81 28.65
C LEU A 261 4.50 -1.43 28.19
N ALA A 262 4.67 -1.17 26.89
CA ALA A 262 5.97 -0.81 26.30
C ALA A 262 6.55 0.48 26.92
N GLU A 263 5.71 1.48 27.19
CA GLU A 263 6.11 2.73 27.86
C GLU A 263 6.52 2.51 29.34
N GLY A 264 6.07 1.42 29.95
CA GLY A 264 6.43 1.01 31.31
C GLY A 264 7.72 0.16 31.39
N GLU A 265 8.22 -0.36 30.28
CA GLU A 265 9.49 -1.08 30.26
C GLU A 265 10.63 -0.09 30.57
N LYS A 266 11.53 -0.54 31.44
CA LYS A 266 12.76 0.21 31.69
C LYS A 266 13.84 -0.33 30.77
N ASP A 267 14.63 0.56 30.20
CA ASP A 267 15.84 0.25 29.39
C ASP A 267 16.82 -0.67 30.12
#